data_7fe80b158ddef9f1a3de10e07a22bd09
#
_entry.id   7fe80b158ddef9f1a3de10e07a22bd09
#
_cell.length_a   1.000
_cell.length_b   1.000
_cell.length_c   1.000
_cell.angle_alpha   90.00
_cell.angle_beta   90.00
_cell.angle_gamma   90.00
#
_symmetry.space_group_name_H-M   'P 1'
#
loop_
_entity.id
_entity.type
_entity.pdbx_description
1 polymer ?
#
loop_
_entity_poly.entity_id
_entity_poly.type
_entity_poly.pdbx_seq_one_letter_code
_entity_poly.pdbx_strand_id
1 'polypeptide(L)'
;MSILVRFTGAPGMTAAKYDEAMPSIEASGEFPPDGLDYHVAFSSGGTFRVSEIWDSQEQFDAFGQRLMPILTEAGIELAGPPEVIEIHNIIKR
;
A
#
# COMPACT_ATOMS: atom_id res chain seq x y z
N MET A 1 -12.70 11.24 -7.14
CA MET A 1 -12.12 12.05 -6.06
C MET A 1 -10.96 11.29 -5.43
N SER A 2 -9.82 11.95 -5.29
CA SER A 2 -8.63 11.28 -4.76
C SER A 2 -8.76 10.91 -3.30
N ILE A 3 -8.17 9.78 -2.93
CA ILE A 3 -8.17 9.30 -1.55
C ILE A 3 -6.74 9.02 -1.10
N LEU A 4 -6.53 9.09 0.20
CA LEU A 4 -5.31 8.67 0.86
C LEU A 4 -5.58 7.33 1.53
N VAL A 5 -4.74 6.33 1.27
CA VAL A 5 -4.84 5.02 1.90
C VAL A 5 -3.60 4.78 2.74
N ARG A 6 -3.78 4.39 3.99
CA ARG A 6 -2.69 4.16 4.93
C ARG A 6 -2.71 2.71 5.41
N PHE A 7 -1.58 2.04 5.24
CA PHE A 7 -1.37 0.68 5.73
C PHE A 7 -0.43 0.71 6.93
N THR A 8 -0.72 -0.10 7.92
CA THR A 8 0.16 -0.29 9.08
C THR A 8 0.63 -1.74 9.09
N GLY A 9 1.93 -1.95 9.11
CA GLY A 9 2.50 -3.29 9.19
C GLY A 9 2.25 -3.92 10.55
N ALA A 10 2.08 -5.24 10.57
CA ALA A 10 1.97 -5.99 11.81
C ALA A 10 3.29 -5.91 12.60
N PRO A 11 3.27 -6.20 13.92
CA PRO A 11 4.50 -6.30 14.68
C PRO A 11 5.44 -7.30 14.02
N GLY A 12 6.69 -6.93 13.80
CA GLY A 12 7.65 -7.76 13.10
C GLY A 12 7.77 -7.47 11.61
N MET A 13 6.87 -6.68 11.03
CA MET A 13 7.04 -6.20 9.66
C MET A 13 8.17 -5.17 9.62
N THR A 14 9.10 -5.33 8.68
CA THR A 14 10.30 -4.49 8.58
C THR A 14 10.53 -4.02 7.16
N ALA A 15 11.35 -2.99 7.01
CA ALA A 15 11.77 -2.53 5.69
C ALA A 15 12.46 -3.65 4.88
N ALA A 16 13.23 -4.52 5.56
CA ALA A 16 13.89 -5.64 4.90
C ALA A 16 12.89 -6.62 4.30
N LYS A 17 11.83 -6.94 5.04
CA LYS A 17 10.75 -7.81 4.54
C LYS A 17 10.03 -7.19 3.37
N TYR A 18 9.77 -5.89 3.44
CA TYR A 18 9.18 -5.14 2.34
C TYR A 18 10.05 -5.22 1.09
N ASP A 19 11.36 -4.98 1.24
CA ASP A 19 12.30 -5.01 0.11
C ASP A 19 12.37 -6.41 -0.52
N GLU A 20 12.27 -7.47 0.28
CA GLU A 20 12.24 -8.84 -0.22
C GLU A 20 10.96 -9.16 -0.99
N ALA A 21 9.84 -8.59 -0.58
CA ALA A 21 8.53 -8.86 -1.17
C ALA A 21 8.29 -8.09 -2.47
N MET A 22 8.84 -6.89 -2.60
CA MET A 22 8.56 -6.00 -3.74
C MET A 22 8.87 -6.61 -5.10
N PRO A 23 10.00 -7.31 -5.32
CA PRO A 23 10.24 -7.91 -6.63
C PRO A 23 9.15 -8.88 -7.06
N SER A 24 8.58 -9.66 -6.13
CA SER A 24 7.48 -10.58 -6.43
C SER A 24 6.21 -9.83 -6.79
N ILE A 25 5.91 -8.76 -6.06
CA ILE A 25 4.74 -7.91 -6.31
C ILE A 25 4.84 -7.25 -7.68
N GLU A 26 6.00 -6.71 -8.02
CA GLU A 26 6.25 -6.09 -9.32
C GLU A 26 6.20 -7.12 -10.46
N ALA A 27 6.76 -8.30 -10.22
CA ALA A 27 6.80 -9.37 -11.22
C ALA A 27 5.42 -9.94 -11.53
N SER A 28 4.44 -9.77 -10.64
CA SER A 28 3.06 -10.19 -10.88
C SER A 28 2.39 -9.42 -12.02
N GLY A 29 2.96 -8.26 -12.40
CA GLY A 29 2.38 -7.38 -13.41
C GLY A 29 1.24 -6.51 -12.87
N GLU A 30 0.91 -6.66 -11.60
CA GLU A 30 -0.19 -5.93 -10.97
C GLU A 30 0.25 -4.62 -10.32
N PHE A 31 1.55 -4.31 -10.32
CA PHE A 31 2.07 -3.13 -9.65
C PHE A 31 3.05 -2.37 -10.55
N PRO A 32 2.95 -1.02 -10.69
CA PRO A 32 1.90 -0.18 -10.09
C PRO A 32 0.57 -0.32 -10.84
N PRO A 33 -0.55 -0.36 -10.12
CA PRO A 33 -1.87 -0.46 -10.74
C PRO A 33 -2.37 0.87 -11.26
N ASP A 34 -3.36 0.82 -12.14
CA ASP A 34 -4.03 2.02 -12.63
C ASP A 34 -4.72 2.75 -11.47
N GLY A 35 -4.57 4.05 -11.45
CA GLY A 35 -5.17 4.90 -10.41
C GLY A 35 -4.27 5.17 -9.22
N LEU A 36 -3.15 4.47 -9.11
CA LEU A 36 -2.18 4.71 -8.04
C LEU A 36 -1.24 5.87 -8.44
N ASP A 37 -1.35 7.01 -7.75
CA ASP A 37 -0.51 8.18 -7.98
C ASP A 37 0.81 8.11 -7.22
N TYR A 38 0.74 7.76 -5.93
CA TYR A 38 1.91 7.71 -5.06
C TYR A 38 1.86 6.49 -4.16
N HIS A 39 3.02 5.91 -3.95
CA HIS A 39 3.23 4.83 -3.00
C HIS A 39 4.49 5.16 -2.20
N VAL A 40 4.32 5.37 -0.90
CA VAL A 40 5.42 5.75 -0.01
C VAL A 40 5.53 4.77 1.14
N ALA A 41 6.66 4.09 1.24
CA ALA A 41 6.94 3.17 2.34
C ALA A 41 7.90 3.83 3.32
N PHE A 42 7.61 3.73 4.61
CA PHE A 42 8.41 4.38 5.64
C PHE A 42 8.25 3.68 7.00
N SER A 43 9.17 3.98 7.91
CA SER A 43 9.08 3.52 9.30
C SER A 43 8.85 4.71 10.21
N SER A 44 7.98 4.56 11.18
CA SER A 44 7.68 5.61 12.15
C SER A 44 7.45 4.98 13.53
N GLY A 45 8.23 5.39 14.52
CA GLY A 45 8.08 4.87 15.88
C GLY A 45 8.26 3.36 16.00
N GLY A 46 9.12 2.77 15.16
CA GLY A 46 9.35 1.33 15.15
C GLY A 46 8.29 0.53 14.38
N THR A 47 7.35 1.20 13.74
CA THR A 47 6.30 0.57 12.94
C THR A 47 6.53 0.86 11.46
N PHE A 48 6.49 -0.18 10.64
CA PHE A 48 6.58 -0.02 9.19
C PHE A 48 5.21 0.36 8.63
N ARG A 49 5.17 1.37 7.77
CA ARG A 49 3.93 1.91 7.21
C ARG A 49 4.06 2.17 5.72
N VAL A 50 2.91 2.19 5.04
CA VAL A 50 2.81 2.58 3.64
C VAL A 50 1.66 3.57 3.51
N SER A 51 1.88 4.65 2.78
CA SER A 51 0.82 5.60 2.42
C SER A 51 0.73 5.68 0.92
N GLU A 52 -0.49 5.68 0.40
CA GLU A 52 -0.76 5.73 -1.02
C GLU A 52 -1.79 6.79 -1.35
N ILE A 53 -1.67 7.38 -2.54
CA ILE A 53 -2.68 8.30 -3.06
C ILE A 53 -3.26 7.64 -4.31
N TRP A 54 -4.58 7.51 -4.34
CA TRP A 54 -5.33 6.89 -5.43
C TRP A 54 -6.30 7.90 -6.06
N ASP A 55 -6.55 7.73 -7.34
CA ASP A 55 -7.50 8.57 -8.07
C ASP A 55 -8.93 8.37 -7.57
N SER A 56 -9.28 7.15 -7.16
CA SER A 56 -10.61 6.83 -6.65
C SER A 56 -10.57 5.63 -5.71
N GLN A 57 -11.54 5.56 -4.81
CA GLN A 57 -11.69 4.40 -3.94
C GLN A 57 -12.06 3.14 -4.71
N GLU A 58 -12.83 3.29 -5.78
CA GLU A 58 -13.23 2.17 -6.63
C GLU A 58 -12.01 1.45 -7.22
N GLN A 59 -11.02 2.21 -7.71
CA GLN A 59 -9.79 1.65 -8.24
C GLN A 59 -8.97 0.96 -7.16
N PHE A 60 -8.91 1.57 -5.97
CA PHE A 60 -8.22 0.97 -4.84
C PHE A 60 -8.89 -0.34 -4.41
N ASP A 61 -10.22 -0.37 -4.30
CA ASP A 61 -10.95 -1.57 -3.90
C ASP A 61 -10.74 -2.72 -4.90
N ALA A 62 -10.78 -2.42 -6.19
CA ALA A 62 -10.54 -3.40 -7.24
C ALA A 62 -9.12 -3.98 -7.15
N PHE A 63 -8.13 -3.14 -6.94
CA PHE A 63 -6.75 -3.59 -6.77
C PHE A 63 -6.57 -4.40 -5.50
N GLY A 64 -7.23 -3.99 -4.40
CA GLY A 64 -7.13 -4.68 -3.12
C GLY A 64 -7.49 -6.16 -3.20
N GLN A 65 -8.50 -6.50 -3.99
CA GLN A 65 -8.91 -7.90 -4.19
C GLN A 65 -7.81 -8.71 -4.87
N ARG A 66 -7.05 -8.10 -5.78
CA ARG A 66 -5.94 -8.77 -6.47
C ARG A 66 -4.68 -8.80 -5.61
N LEU A 67 -4.50 -7.76 -4.78
CA LEU A 67 -3.29 -7.60 -3.97
C LEU A 67 -3.22 -8.56 -2.79
N MET A 68 -4.34 -8.85 -2.14
CA MET A 68 -4.35 -9.66 -0.91
C MET A 68 -3.67 -11.03 -1.07
N PRO A 69 -3.96 -11.82 -2.12
CA PRO A 69 -3.25 -13.08 -2.32
C PRO A 69 -1.74 -12.89 -2.53
N ILE A 70 -1.35 -11.82 -3.21
CA ILE A 70 0.06 -11.52 -3.46
C ILE A 70 0.78 -11.20 -2.16
N LEU A 71 0.17 -10.39 -1.29
CA LEU A 71 0.74 -10.04 0.01
C LEU A 71 0.89 -11.28 0.88
N THR A 72 -0.10 -12.16 0.89
CA THR A 72 -0.07 -13.39 1.67
C THR A 72 1.08 -14.29 1.21
N GLU A 73 1.26 -14.49 -0.09
CA GLU A 73 2.36 -15.28 -0.62
C GLU A 73 3.73 -14.66 -0.32
N ALA A 74 3.81 -13.33 -0.35
CA ALA A 74 5.05 -12.62 -0.09
C ALA A 74 5.41 -12.53 1.38
N GLY A 75 4.52 -12.98 2.27
CA GLY A 75 4.75 -12.95 3.72
C GLY A 75 4.58 -11.59 4.36
N ILE A 76 3.86 -10.69 3.68
CA ILE A 76 3.56 -9.37 4.25
C ILE A 76 2.31 -9.46 5.11
N GLU A 77 2.44 -9.03 6.36
CA GLU A 77 1.34 -9.00 7.32
C GLU A 77 0.99 -7.57 7.69
N LEU A 78 -0.31 -7.29 7.74
CA LEU A 78 -0.83 -5.98 8.14
C LEU A 78 -1.46 -6.08 9.52
N ALA A 79 -1.39 -5.00 10.29
CA ALA A 79 -1.95 -4.94 11.65
C ALA A 79 -3.48 -4.91 11.63
N GLY A 80 -4.08 -4.56 10.50
CA GLY A 80 -5.53 -4.48 10.36
C GLY A 80 -5.88 -3.96 8.97
N PRO A 81 -7.15 -3.67 8.71
CA PRO A 81 -7.55 -3.11 7.43
C PRO A 81 -6.92 -1.73 7.20
N PRO A 82 -6.67 -1.34 5.95
CA PRO A 82 -6.12 -0.02 5.66
C PRO A 82 -7.12 1.08 6.02
N GLU A 83 -6.60 2.25 6.39
CA GLU A 83 -7.41 3.43 6.56
C GLU A 83 -7.62 4.08 5.20
N VAL A 84 -8.88 4.42 4.88
CA VAL A 84 -9.22 5.15 3.66
C VAL A 84 -9.70 6.54 4.07
N ILE A 85 -8.99 7.56 3.61
CA ILE A 85 -9.22 8.94 4.03
C ILE A 85 -9.47 9.79 2.81
N GLU A 86 -10.53 10.57 2.84
CA GLU A 86 -10.82 11.53 1.77
C GLU A 86 -9.80 12.66 1.80
N ILE A 87 -9.22 12.97 0.64
CA ILE A 87 -8.22 14.03 0.54
C ILE A 87 -8.91 15.37 0.38
N HIS A 88 -8.53 16.34 1.21
CA HIS A 88 -9.03 17.70 1.11
C HIS A 88 -8.23 18.53 0.10
N ASN A 89 -6.90 18.37 0.11
CA ASN A 89 -6.04 19.13 -0.79
C ASN A 89 -4.72 18.41 -1.02
N ILE A 90 -4.20 18.50 -2.25
CA ILE A 90 -2.89 17.98 -2.63
C ILE A 90 -2.14 19.12 -3.31
N ILE A 91 -0.94 19.38 -2.83
CA ILE A 91 -0.06 20.35 -3.47
C ILE A 91 1.16 19.60 -3.99
N LYS A 92 1.37 19.64 -5.28
CA LYS A 92 2.51 19.02 -5.96
C LYS A 92 3.49 20.09 -6.40
N ARG A 93 4.78 19.84 -6.26
CA ARG A 93 5.80 20.73 -6.78
C ARG A 93 6.07 20.48 -8.27
#